data_2ccf414f7e18648b050e72be071dffbf
#
_entry.id   2ccf414f7e18648b050e72be071dffbf
#
_cell.length_a   1.000
_cell.length_b   1.000
_cell.length_c   1.000
_cell.angle_alpha   90.00
_cell.angle_beta   90.00
_cell.angle_gamma   90.00
#
_symmetry.space_group_name_H-M   'P 1'
#
loop_
_entity.id
_entity.type
_entity.pdbx_description
1 polymer ?
#
loop_
_entity_poly.entity_id
_entity_poly.type
_entity_poly.pdbx_seq_one_letter_code
_entity_poly.pdbx_strand_id
1 'polypeptide(L)'
;MLFRCALAFFAVAAALAPALALVGATPDGRFADRVVMVLMRGAGEAGFCSALVLDSRTLLTAAHCLKPVHDMAVHYRDASGAAVVIPVEAAIAHPLYRADAIKSRLESIDIALIRASTPLDPHFAGAALASGAAPAVGDPLILSGYGVTFEGDWKSGGRLRSVALTVREPASRVLIWAAAAGGEVAGACSGDSGAPIWSADATTAVAIATWAQAPHGRGCGGLTQGPLLAPLKGWIEETQRRLGGR
;
A
#
# COMPACT_ATOMS: atom_id res chain seq x y z
N MET A 1 0.19 -51.87 50.14
CA MET A 1 0.57 -51.58 48.75
C MET A 1 -0.22 -50.34 48.29
N LEU A 2 0.46 -49.20 48.30
CA LEU A 2 -0.16 -47.92 47.90
C LEU A 2 0.32 -47.56 46.49
N PHE A 3 -0.53 -47.63 45.49
CA PHE A 3 -0.29 -47.19 44.13
C PHE A 3 -0.38 -45.65 44.06
N ARG A 4 0.75 -44.97 43.80
CA ARG A 4 0.80 -43.53 43.47
C ARG A 4 0.61 -43.36 41.96
N CYS A 5 -0.55 -42.89 41.53
CA CYS A 5 -0.75 -42.41 40.18
C CYS A 5 -0.08 -41.03 40.01
N ALA A 6 0.97 -40.96 39.19
CA ALA A 6 1.56 -39.69 38.76
C ALA A 6 0.74 -39.17 37.57
N LEU A 7 0.04 -38.05 37.74
CA LEU A 7 -0.58 -37.32 36.65
C LEU A 7 0.52 -36.46 35.98
N ALA A 8 0.86 -36.80 34.75
CA ALA A 8 1.72 -35.95 33.89
C ALA A 8 0.87 -34.83 33.27
N PHE A 9 1.11 -33.60 33.67
CA PHE A 9 0.57 -32.40 33.01
C PHE A 9 1.34 -32.16 31.73
N PHE A 10 0.73 -32.40 30.57
CA PHE A 10 1.21 -31.91 29.29
C PHE A 10 0.83 -30.45 29.16
N ALA A 11 1.79 -29.53 29.30
CA ALA A 11 1.64 -28.13 28.96
C ALA A 11 1.67 -28.01 27.43
N VAL A 12 0.50 -27.81 26.81
CA VAL A 12 0.40 -27.44 25.42
C VAL A 12 0.81 -25.94 25.32
N ALA A 13 2.04 -25.70 24.86
CA ALA A 13 2.46 -24.37 24.47
C ALA A 13 1.69 -23.98 23.20
N ALA A 14 0.65 -23.17 23.36
CA ALA A 14 -0.01 -22.53 22.23
C ALA A 14 1.01 -21.55 21.60
N ALA A 15 1.57 -21.90 20.45
CA ALA A 15 2.34 -20.98 19.63
C ALA A 15 1.39 -19.87 19.19
N LEU A 16 1.57 -18.66 19.75
CA LEU A 16 0.93 -17.44 19.26
C LEU A 16 1.49 -17.18 17.87
N ALA A 17 0.74 -17.56 16.84
CA ALA A 17 1.04 -17.14 15.48
C ALA A 17 0.98 -15.60 15.41
N PRO A 18 1.99 -14.92 14.86
CA PRO A 18 1.97 -13.48 14.73
C PRO A 18 0.79 -13.08 13.82
N ALA A 19 -0.04 -12.13 14.28
CA ALA A 19 -1.09 -11.55 13.47
C ALA A 19 -0.46 -10.86 12.25
N LEU A 20 -0.87 -11.26 11.05
CA LEU A 20 -0.32 -10.82 9.77
C LEU A 20 -1.14 -9.64 9.24
N ALA A 21 -0.58 -8.44 9.06
CA ALA A 21 -1.21 -7.28 8.38
C ALA A 21 -0.83 -7.26 6.90
N LEU A 22 -1.63 -6.62 6.05
CA LEU A 22 -1.85 -7.08 4.68
C LEU A 22 -2.34 -8.53 4.78
N VAL A 23 -3.54 -8.84 4.41
CA VAL A 23 -4.05 -10.21 4.59
C VAL A 23 -3.03 -11.21 4.02
N GLY A 24 -2.55 -12.14 4.86
CA GLY A 24 -1.54 -13.13 4.44
C GLY A 24 -0.08 -12.61 4.32
N ALA A 25 0.22 -11.35 4.68
CA ALA A 25 1.55 -10.76 4.51
C ALA A 25 2.47 -10.92 5.73
N THR A 26 3.78 -10.81 5.50
CA THR A 26 4.81 -10.82 6.53
C THR A 26 5.44 -9.44 6.70
N PRO A 27 5.95 -9.08 7.91
CA PRO A 27 6.78 -7.90 8.09
C PRO A 27 7.96 -7.93 7.12
N ASP A 28 8.18 -6.84 6.39
CA ASP A 28 9.22 -6.77 5.37
C ASP A 28 9.91 -5.41 5.35
N GLY A 29 11.15 -5.38 5.79
CA GLY A 29 11.96 -4.16 5.81
C GLY A 29 12.57 -3.77 4.46
N ARG A 30 12.47 -4.60 3.41
CA ARG A 30 13.08 -4.33 2.08
C ARG A 30 12.58 -3.05 1.43
N PHE A 31 11.41 -2.60 1.82
CA PHE A 31 10.75 -1.43 1.24
C PHE A 31 10.68 -0.24 2.23
N ALA A 32 11.31 -0.35 3.40
CA ALA A 32 11.23 0.65 4.45
C ALA A 32 11.85 2.00 4.08
N ASP A 33 12.72 2.01 3.08
CA ASP A 33 13.35 3.19 2.50
C ASP A 33 12.55 3.82 1.34
N ARG A 34 11.42 3.23 0.94
CA ARG A 34 10.66 3.63 -0.26
C ARG A 34 9.15 3.75 -0.04
N VAL A 35 8.63 3.31 1.11
CA VAL A 35 7.19 3.34 1.40
C VAL A 35 6.94 4.00 2.75
N VAL A 36 5.96 4.91 2.79
CA VAL A 36 5.54 5.63 4.01
C VAL A 36 4.02 5.60 4.15
N MET A 37 3.51 6.02 5.30
CA MET A 37 2.08 6.25 5.52
C MET A 37 1.70 7.69 5.17
N VAL A 38 0.47 7.86 4.72
CA VAL A 38 -0.21 9.15 4.64
C VAL A 38 -1.36 9.12 5.64
N LEU A 39 -1.24 9.89 6.70
CA LEU A 39 -2.28 10.07 7.70
C LEU A 39 -3.28 11.10 7.20
N MET A 40 -4.57 10.87 7.47
CA MET A 40 -5.66 11.73 7.05
C MET A 40 -6.62 11.95 8.21
N ARG A 41 -7.11 13.18 8.36
CA ARG A 41 -8.22 13.53 9.25
C ARG A 41 -9.43 13.95 8.43
N GLY A 42 -10.61 13.56 8.86
CA GLY A 42 -11.89 14.01 8.35
C GLY A 42 -12.78 14.45 9.50
N ALA A 43 -14.01 14.87 9.24
CA ALA A 43 -14.98 15.28 10.23
C ALA A 43 -15.35 14.09 11.18
N GLY A 44 -14.53 13.87 12.21
CA GLY A 44 -14.74 12.82 13.21
C GLY A 44 -14.07 11.48 12.92
N GLU A 45 -13.38 11.30 11.80
CA GLU A 45 -12.69 10.07 11.44
C GLU A 45 -11.21 10.32 11.12
N ALA A 46 -10.34 9.47 11.64
CA ALA A 46 -8.94 9.39 11.25
C ALA A 46 -8.74 8.14 10.40
N GLY A 47 -7.91 8.25 9.38
CA GLY A 47 -7.55 7.15 8.50
C GLY A 47 -6.13 7.27 8.01
N PHE A 48 -5.68 6.27 7.29
CA PHE A 48 -4.38 6.31 6.63
C PHE A 48 -4.42 5.57 5.29
N CYS A 49 -3.49 5.96 4.44
CA CYS A 49 -3.12 5.30 3.20
C CYS A 49 -1.63 4.99 3.23
N SER A 50 -1.15 4.27 2.23
CA SER A 50 0.26 4.09 1.93
C SER A 50 0.70 5.04 0.82
N ALA A 51 2.00 5.30 0.69
CA ALA A 51 2.55 6.08 -0.41
C ALA A 51 3.96 5.62 -0.77
N LEU A 52 4.28 5.72 -2.06
CA LEU A 52 5.59 5.48 -2.64
C LEU A 52 6.42 6.76 -2.62
N VAL A 53 7.65 6.70 -2.13
CA VAL A 53 8.59 7.81 -2.15
C VAL A 53 9.15 7.98 -3.57
N LEU A 54 9.04 9.19 -4.14
CA LEU A 54 9.60 9.55 -5.44
C LEU A 54 10.89 10.36 -5.31
N ASP A 55 10.95 11.21 -4.30
CA ASP A 55 12.16 11.98 -3.91
C ASP A 55 12.05 12.36 -2.42
N SER A 56 12.98 13.18 -1.93
CA SER A 56 13.05 13.57 -0.52
C SER A 56 11.79 14.28 0.02
N ARG A 57 10.87 14.75 -0.83
CA ARG A 57 9.66 15.48 -0.42
C ARG A 57 8.40 15.05 -1.16
N THR A 58 8.52 14.37 -2.30
CA THR A 58 7.41 14.03 -3.18
C THR A 58 7.06 12.56 -3.10
N LEU A 59 5.78 12.28 -2.93
CA LEU A 59 5.26 10.93 -2.78
C LEU A 59 4.10 10.69 -3.75
N LEU A 60 3.98 9.46 -4.23
CA LEU A 60 2.87 8.98 -5.06
C LEU A 60 1.93 8.15 -4.19
N THR A 61 0.63 8.45 -4.25
CA THR A 61 -0.42 7.73 -3.52
C THR A 61 -1.69 7.61 -4.36
N ALA A 62 -2.75 7.03 -3.82
CA ALA A 62 -4.07 7.01 -4.47
C ALA A 62 -4.76 8.38 -4.36
N ALA A 63 -5.45 8.81 -5.41
CA ALA A 63 -6.15 10.10 -5.41
C ALA A 63 -7.32 10.14 -4.43
N HIS A 64 -8.01 9.02 -4.19
CA HIS A 64 -9.09 8.95 -3.20
C HIS A 64 -8.59 9.14 -1.75
N CYS A 65 -7.28 9.02 -1.51
CA CYS A 65 -6.67 9.33 -0.21
C CYS A 65 -6.56 10.83 0.06
N LEU A 66 -6.73 11.69 -0.94
CA LEU A 66 -6.57 13.12 -0.75
C LEU A 66 -7.68 13.69 0.12
N LYS A 67 -7.28 14.54 1.06
CA LYS A 67 -8.09 15.44 1.88
C LYS A 67 -7.54 16.86 1.71
N PRO A 68 -8.17 17.89 2.25
CA PRO A 68 -7.53 19.20 2.37
C PRO A 68 -6.13 19.06 2.97
N VAL A 69 -5.12 19.71 2.40
CA VAL A 69 -3.70 19.47 2.76
C VAL A 69 -3.40 19.65 4.25
N HIS A 70 -4.11 20.56 4.95
CA HIS A 70 -3.99 20.77 6.39
C HIS A 70 -4.51 19.58 7.24
N ASP A 71 -5.25 18.66 6.63
CA ASP A 71 -5.74 17.43 7.25
C ASP A 71 -4.90 16.21 6.88
N MET A 72 -3.77 16.41 6.21
CA MET A 72 -2.90 15.33 5.76
C MET A 72 -1.49 15.47 6.32
N ALA A 73 -0.86 14.34 6.64
CA ALA A 73 0.55 14.29 7.03
C ALA A 73 1.20 13.00 6.55
N VAL A 74 2.48 13.09 6.19
CA VAL A 74 3.35 11.92 5.95
C VAL A 74 3.81 11.39 7.30
N HIS A 75 3.79 10.09 7.48
CA HIS A 75 4.22 9.44 8.72
C HIS A 75 5.13 8.25 8.44
N TYR A 76 6.20 8.16 9.22
CA TYR A 76 7.10 7.01 9.28
C TYR A 76 7.75 6.92 10.67
N ARG A 77 8.57 5.90 10.90
CA ARG A 77 9.45 5.81 12.07
C ARG A 77 10.89 6.03 11.64
N ASP A 78 11.62 6.85 12.40
CA ASP A 78 13.04 7.07 12.18
C ASP A 78 13.88 5.85 12.63
N ALA A 79 15.19 5.94 12.48
CA ALA A 79 16.13 4.88 12.85
C ALA A 79 16.10 4.53 14.36
N SER A 80 15.63 5.43 15.22
CA SER A 80 15.43 5.18 16.66
C SER A 80 14.08 4.52 16.97
N GLY A 81 13.19 4.39 15.96
CA GLY A 81 11.81 3.92 16.12
C GLY A 81 10.83 5.01 16.54
N ALA A 82 11.29 6.28 16.67
CA ALA A 82 10.42 7.40 17.00
C ALA A 82 9.49 7.75 15.84
N ALA A 83 8.27 8.16 16.16
CA ALA A 83 7.28 8.58 15.18
C ALA A 83 7.64 9.95 14.60
N VAL A 84 7.77 10.03 13.28
CA VAL A 84 7.93 11.28 12.53
C VAL A 84 6.62 11.59 11.82
N VAL A 85 6.16 12.84 11.91
CA VAL A 85 4.94 13.33 11.27
C VAL A 85 5.27 14.64 10.57
N ILE A 86 5.17 14.68 9.23
CA ILE A 86 5.47 15.84 8.40
C ILE A 86 4.18 16.30 7.72
N PRO A 87 3.72 17.55 7.92
CA PRO A 87 2.54 18.06 7.22
C PRO A 87 2.68 17.98 5.70
N VAL A 88 1.58 17.76 4.99
CA VAL A 88 1.51 17.89 3.54
C VAL A 88 1.30 19.37 3.18
N GLU A 89 2.12 19.92 2.27
CA GLU A 89 2.01 21.30 1.80
C GLU A 89 1.27 21.44 0.47
N ALA A 90 1.30 20.40 -0.37
CA ALA A 90 0.62 20.39 -1.67
C ALA A 90 0.18 18.98 -2.06
N ALA A 91 -0.90 18.89 -2.83
CA ALA A 91 -1.43 17.66 -3.38
C ALA A 91 -2.02 17.90 -4.76
N ILE A 92 -1.79 17.00 -5.72
CA ILE A 92 -2.30 17.08 -7.09
C ILE A 92 -2.80 15.68 -7.49
N ALA A 93 -4.12 15.54 -7.68
CA ALA A 93 -4.71 14.34 -8.25
C ALA A 93 -4.51 14.30 -9.77
N HIS A 94 -4.48 13.09 -10.34
CA HIS A 94 -4.49 12.93 -11.79
C HIS A 94 -5.77 13.56 -12.39
N PRO A 95 -5.70 14.31 -13.52
CA PRO A 95 -6.84 15.02 -14.07
C PRO A 95 -7.99 14.09 -14.51
N LEU A 96 -7.72 12.83 -14.77
CA LEU A 96 -8.74 11.82 -15.08
C LEU A 96 -9.24 11.06 -13.83
N TYR A 97 -8.88 11.50 -12.62
CA TYR A 97 -9.46 10.92 -11.41
C TYR A 97 -10.94 11.28 -11.28
N ARG A 98 -11.76 10.28 -10.99
CA ARG A 98 -13.21 10.41 -10.75
C ARG A 98 -13.58 9.63 -9.48
N ALA A 99 -14.03 10.36 -8.47
CA ALA A 99 -14.37 9.76 -7.17
C ALA A 99 -15.57 8.79 -7.24
N ASP A 100 -16.43 8.95 -8.23
CA ASP A 100 -17.63 8.13 -8.45
C ASP A 100 -17.45 7.01 -9.49
N ALA A 101 -16.23 6.80 -9.98
CA ALA A 101 -15.92 5.89 -11.10
C ALA A 101 -16.50 4.47 -10.93
N ILE A 102 -16.46 3.92 -9.73
CA ILE A 102 -17.00 2.59 -9.44
C ILE A 102 -18.53 2.57 -9.64
N LYS A 103 -19.23 3.63 -9.25
CA LYS A 103 -20.69 3.74 -9.39
C LYS A 103 -21.09 4.08 -10.83
N SER A 104 -20.38 5.01 -11.46
CA SER A 104 -20.65 5.49 -12.80
C SER A 104 -20.12 4.55 -13.90
N ARG A 105 -19.28 3.56 -13.55
CA ARG A 105 -18.57 2.66 -14.48
C ARG A 105 -17.74 3.41 -15.52
N LEU A 106 -17.20 4.56 -15.15
CA LEU A 106 -16.31 5.35 -15.99
C LEU A 106 -14.87 5.03 -15.68
N GLU A 107 -13.99 5.21 -16.67
CA GLU A 107 -12.56 5.12 -16.46
C GLU A 107 -12.08 6.20 -15.49
N SER A 108 -11.22 5.81 -14.55
CA SER A 108 -10.62 6.71 -13.57
C SER A 108 -9.17 6.32 -13.33
N ILE A 109 -8.30 7.31 -13.31
CA ILE A 109 -6.89 7.16 -12.96
C ILE A 109 -6.72 7.61 -11.51
N ASP A 110 -6.81 6.67 -10.59
CA ASP A 110 -6.82 6.94 -9.14
C ASP A 110 -5.40 7.02 -8.58
N ILE A 111 -4.63 8.04 -9.01
CA ILE A 111 -3.32 8.38 -8.45
C ILE A 111 -3.22 9.88 -8.15
N ALA A 112 -2.36 10.22 -7.20
CA ALA A 112 -2.04 11.60 -6.84
C ALA A 112 -0.59 11.71 -6.37
N LEU A 113 0.00 12.90 -6.58
CA LEU A 113 1.25 13.29 -5.93
C LEU A 113 0.94 14.21 -4.77
N ILE A 114 1.65 13.98 -3.67
CA ILE A 114 1.66 14.86 -2.50
C ILE A 114 3.09 15.33 -2.24
N ARG A 115 3.22 16.52 -1.64
CA ARG A 115 4.50 17.09 -1.23
C ARG A 115 4.53 17.32 0.27
N ALA A 116 5.54 16.74 0.93
CA ALA A 116 5.82 16.98 2.34
C ALA A 116 6.38 18.39 2.55
N SER A 117 6.00 19.07 3.63
CA SER A 117 6.45 20.44 3.95
C SER A 117 7.93 20.55 4.25
N THR A 118 8.56 19.47 4.69
CA THR A 118 10.01 19.33 4.90
C THR A 118 10.51 18.04 4.25
N PRO A 119 11.82 17.91 3.97
CA PRO A 119 12.39 16.65 3.49
C PRO A 119 12.14 15.49 4.46
N LEU A 120 11.92 14.30 3.89
CA LEU A 120 11.99 13.04 4.60
C LEU A 120 13.42 12.78 5.11
N ASP A 121 13.56 11.85 6.04
CA ASP A 121 14.86 11.40 6.51
C ASP A 121 15.74 10.92 5.33
N PRO A 122 17.07 11.21 5.34
CA PRO A 122 17.97 10.86 4.25
C PRO A 122 18.09 9.38 3.89
N HIS A 123 17.59 8.46 4.73
CA HIS A 123 17.55 7.04 4.38
C HIS A 123 16.49 6.71 3.30
N PHE A 124 15.49 7.60 3.08
CA PHE A 124 14.53 7.40 2.01
C PHE A 124 15.12 7.66 0.64
N ALA A 125 14.91 6.74 -0.28
CA ALA A 125 15.34 6.81 -1.66
C ALA A 125 14.15 6.82 -2.62
N GLY A 126 14.25 7.62 -3.67
CA GLY A 126 13.23 7.63 -4.73
C GLY A 126 13.14 6.28 -5.44
N ALA A 127 11.93 5.75 -5.55
CA ALA A 127 11.69 4.47 -6.21
C ALA A 127 11.76 4.59 -7.73
N ALA A 128 12.31 3.58 -8.40
CA ALA A 128 12.22 3.46 -9.84
C ALA A 128 10.79 3.10 -10.26
N LEU A 129 10.27 3.81 -11.28
CA LEU A 129 8.96 3.55 -11.87
C LEU A 129 9.12 2.75 -13.16
N ALA A 130 8.20 1.81 -13.39
CA ALA A 130 8.15 1.07 -14.64
C ALA A 130 8.00 2.00 -15.85
N SER A 131 8.66 1.65 -16.95
CA SER A 131 8.62 2.39 -18.22
C SER A 131 8.41 1.48 -19.44
N GLY A 132 8.32 0.18 -19.22
CA GLY A 132 8.17 -0.84 -20.28
C GLY A 132 6.74 -1.35 -20.42
N ALA A 133 6.62 -2.55 -21.01
CA ALA A 133 5.36 -3.24 -21.14
C ALA A 133 4.74 -3.57 -19.76
N ALA A 134 3.41 -3.63 -19.70
CA ALA A 134 2.71 -4.10 -18.53
C ALA A 134 3.10 -5.56 -18.21
N PRO A 135 3.14 -5.96 -16.93
CA PRO A 135 3.32 -7.35 -16.57
C PRO A 135 2.24 -8.24 -17.21
N ALA A 136 2.63 -9.41 -17.66
CA ALA A 136 1.72 -10.38 -18.27
C ALA A 136 0.93 -11.17 -17.20
N VAL A 137 -0.20 -11.73 -17.60
CA VAL A 137 -0.96 -12.64 -16.74
C VAL A 137 -0.07 -13.81 -16.34
N GLY A 138 -0.03 -14.12 -15.05
CA GLY A 138 0.85 -15.13 -14.47
C GLY A 138 2.18 -14.58 -13.92
N ASP A 139 2.58 -13.36 -14.27
CA ASP A 139 3.81 -12.78 -13.75
C ASP A 139 3.73 -12.54 -12.24
N PRO A 140 4.81 -12.85 -11.49
CA PRO A 140 4.88 -12.60 -10.08
C PRO A 140 5.09 -11.11 -9.78
N LEU A 141 4.47 -10.65 -8.70
CA LEU A 141 4.52 -9.28 -8.19
C LEU A 141 4.67 -9.29 -6.66
N ILE A 142 5.03 -8.14 -6.09
CA ILE A 142 5.05 -7.93 -4.65
C ILE A 142 4.26 -6.66 -4.33
N LEU A 143 3.28 -6.76 -3.44
CA LEU A 143 2.63 -5.59 -2.85
C LEU A 143 3.29 -5.27 -1.52
N SER A 144 3.59 -3.99 -1.24
CA SER A 144 4.08 -3.58 0.08
C SER A 144 3.33 -2.35 0.59
N GLY A 145 2.84 -2.41 1.84
CA GLY A 145 2.03 -1.33 2.39
C GLY A 145 1.83 -1.42 3.90
N TYR A 146 1.04 -0.50 4.42
CA TYR A 146 0.77 -0.34 5.85
C TYR A 146 -0.67 -0.72 6.23
N GLY A 147 -1.46 -1.24 5.30
CA GLY A 147 -2.87 -1.55 5.50
C GLY A 147 -3.15 -2.53 6.63
N VAL A 148 -4.43 -2.68 6.97
CA VAL A 148 -4.89 -3.59 8.02
C VAL A 148 -4.83 -5.05 7.59
N THR A 149 -4.73 -5.99 8.54
CA THR A 149 -4.82 -7.44 8.29
C THR A 149 -6.25 -7.96 8.30
N PHE A 150 -7.11 -7.24 9.02
CA PHE A 150 -8.53 -7.58 9.14
C PHE A 150 -9.34 -6.34 8.84
N GLU A 151 -10.27 -6.47 7.90
CA GLU A 151 -11.19 -5.40 7.56
C GLU A 151 -11.92 -4.91 8.82
N GLY A 152 -11.93 -3.59 9.04
CA GLY A 152 -12.54 -2.96 10.20
C GLY A 152 -11.68 -2.90 11.47
N ASP A 153 -10.57 -3.64 11.56
CA ASP A 153 -9.62 -3.54 12.68
C ASP A 153 -8.43 -2.62 12.33
N TRP A 154 -8.60 -1.32 12.50
CA TRP A 154 -7.57 -0.32 12.22
C TRP A 154 -6.29 -0.48 13.07
N LYS A 155 -6.36 -1.17 14.21
CA LYS A 155 -5.19 -1.44 15.06
C LYS A 155 -4.28 -2.51 14.49
N SER A 156 -4.77 -3.31 13.55
CA SER A 156 -3.98 -4.34 12.85
C SER A 156 -3.08 -3.75 11.76
N GLY A 157 -3.29 -2.49 11.35
CA GLY A 157 -2.49 -1.76 10.36
C GLY A 157 -1.30 -1.00 10.97
N GLY A 158 -0.66 -0.15 10.14
CA GLY A 158 0.42 0.75 10.56
C GLY A 158 1.81 0.10 10.69
N ARG A 159 1.98 -1.11 10.22
CA ARG A 159 3.27 -1.79 10.07
C ARG A 159 3.53 -2.09 8.60
N LEU A 160 4.74 -1.80 8.13
CA LEU A 160 5.12 -2.14 6.75
C LEU A 160 5.23 -3.65 6.60
N ARG A 161 4.58 -4.17 5.57
CA ARG A 161 4.57 -5.60 5.22
C ARG A 161 4.55 -5.76 3.72
N SER A 162 4.83 -6.98 3.28
CA SER A 162 4.69 -7.33 1.88
C SER A 162 3.99 -8.67 1.69
N VAL A 163 3.41 -8.84 0.51
CA VAL A 163 2.77 -10.08 0.06
C VAL A 163 3.09 -10.34 -1.39
N ALA A 164 3.35 -11.61 -1.72
CA ALA A 164 3.51 -12.04 -3.09
C ALA A 164 2.15 -12.16 -3.78
N LEU A 165 2.05 -11.58 -4.97
CA LEU A 165 0.86 -11.62 -5.82
C LEU A 165 1.24 -12.15 -7.20
N THR A 166 0.25 -12.50 -7.97
CA THR A 166 0.37 -12.91 -9.37
C THR A 166 -0.64 -12.13 -10.20
N VAL A 167 -0.23 -11.64 -11.35
CA VAL A 167 -1.13 -10.93 -12.29
C VAL A 167 -2.26 -11.85 -12.73
N ARG A 168 -3.48 -11.31 -12.74
CA ARG A 168 -4.73 -12.01 -13.11
C ARG A 168 -5.39 -11.35 -14.30
N GLU A 169 -6.25 -12.11 -14.98
CA GLU A 169 -7.18 -11.57 -15.97
C GLU A 169 -8.17 -10.55 -15.31
N PRO A 170 -8.66 -9.58 -16.09
CA PRO A 170 -8.36 -9.33 -17.49
C PRO A 170 -7.04 -8.56 -17.67
N ALA A 171 -6.32 -8.81 -18.77
CA ALA A 171 -5.19 -7.99 -19.15
C ALA A 171 -5.67 -6.59 -19.56
N SER A 172 -4.99 -5.55 -19.10
CA SER A 172 -5.32 -4.16 -19.38
C SER A 172 -4.07 -3.31 -19.58
N ARG A 173 -4.22 -2.21 -20.33
CA ARG A 173 -3.16 -1.19 -20.50
C ARG A 173 -3.20 -0.09 -19.45
N VAL A 174 -4.24 -0.05 -18.63
CA VAL A 174 -4.49 1.03 -17.64
C VAL A 174 -4.39 0.51 -16.22
N LEU A 175 -4.99 -0.66 -15.97
CA LEU A 175 -5.09 -1.25 -14.65
C LEU A 175 -4.40 -2.60 -14.60
N ILE A 176 -3.89 -2.96 -13.44
CA ILE A 176 -3.45 -4.30 -13.11
C ILE A 176 -4.42 -4.94 -12.13
N TRP A 177 -4.67 -6.23 -12.28
CA TRP A 177 -5.35 -7.08 -11.31
C TRP A 177 -4.36 -8.13 -10.84
N ALA A 178 -4.24 -8.28 -9.55
CA ALA A 178 -3.32 -9.25 -8.96
C ALA A 178 -3.96 -9.91 -7.72
N ALA A 179 -3.64 -11.16 -7.49
CA ALA A 179 -4.10 -11.94 -6.33
C ALA A 179 -3.01 -12.93 -5.92
N ALA A 180 -3.07 -13.41 -4.69
CA ALA A 180 -2.17 -14.46 -4.22
C ALA A 180 -2.34 -15.74 -5.07
N ALA A 181 -1.27 -16.53 -5.17
CA ALA A 181 -1.29 -17.82 -5.84
C ALA A 181 -2.12 -18.83 -5.04
N GLY A 182 -2.61 -19.89 -5.71
CA GLY A 182 -3.25 -21.03 -5.03
C GLY A 182 -4.60 -20.73 -4.36
N GLY A 183 -5.19 -19.53 -4.55
CA GLY A 183 -6.46 -19.16 -3.90
C GLY A 183 -6.33 -18.76 -2.43
N GLU A 184 -5.13 -18.49 -1.97
CA GLU A 184 -4.87 -17.97 -0.63
C GLU A 184 -5.56 -16.61 -0.44
N VAL A 185 -6.06 -16.36 0.78
CA VAL A 185 -6.62 -15.06 1.16
C VAL A 185 -5.46 -14.15 1.54
N ALA A 186 -4.90 -13.47 0.53
CA ALA A 186 -3.77 -12.56 0.73
C ALA A 186 -3.78 -11.44 -0.34
N GLY A 187 -3.60 -10.19 0.07
CA GLY A 187 -3.65 -9.02 -0.81
C GLY A 187 -3.92 -7.72 -0.08
N ALA A 188 -4.19 -6.66 -0.82
CA ALA A 188 -4.48 -5.34 -0.29
C ALA A 188 -5.74 -5.32 0.59
N CYS A 189 -5.72 -4.41 1.57
CA CYS A 189 -6.84 -4.12 2.46
C CYS A 189 -6.92 -2.62 2.76
N SER A 190 -7.83 -2.19 3.64
CA SER A 190 -7.97 -0.80 4.07
C SER A 190 -6.63 -0.26 4.59
N GLY A 191 -6.19 0.90 4.08
CA GLY A 191 -4.88 1.49 4.37
C GLY A 191 -3.76 1.14 3.37
N ASP A 192 -3.94 0.13 2.50
CA ASP A 192 -3.02 -0.15 1.40
C ASP A 192 -3.30 0.68 0.15
N SER A 193 -4.34 1.50 0.13
CA SER A 193 -4.53 2.50 -0.91
C SER A 193 -3.28 3.35 -1.06
N GLY A 194 -2.73 3.46 -2.28
CA GLY A 194 -1.46 4.14 -2.54
C GLY A 194 -0.21 3.28 -2.35
N ALA A 195 -0.35 2.04 -1.87
CA ALA A 195 0.77 1.10 -1.72
C ALA A 195 1.34 0.70 -3.08
N PRO A 196 2.68 0.67 -3.25
CA PRO A 196 3.29 0.21 -4.48
C PRO A 196 3.13 -1.29 -4.67
N ILE A 197 2.88 -1.65 -5.94
CA ILE A 197 3.00 -3.01 -6.46
C ILE A 197 4.30 -3.05 -7.26
N TRP A 198 5.23 -3.92 -6.84
CA TRP A 198 6.58 -4.03 -7.38
C TRP A 198 6.71 -5.17 -8.37
N SER A 199 7.70 -5.07 -9.25
CA SER A 199 8.24 -6.19 -10.00
C SER A 199 8.72 -7.31 -9.05
N ALA A 200 8.82 -8.54 -9.56
CA ALA A 200 9.21 -9.70 -8.77
C ALA A 200 10.58 -9.57 -8.07
N ASP A 201 11.52 -8.84 -8.69
CA ASP A 201 12.84 -8.54 -8.15
C ASP A 201 12.85 -7.40 -7.13
N ALA A 202 11.70 -6.82 -6.80
CA ALA A 202 11.51 -5.71 -5.86
C ALA A 202 12.25 -4.41 -6.23
N THR A 203 12.66 -4.22 -7.48
CA THR A 203 13.44 -3.06 -7.91
C THR A 203 12.59 -1.92 -8.46
N THR A 204 11.45 -2.23 -9.10
CA THR A 204 10.66 -1.27 -9.87
C THR A 204 9.20 -1.30 -9.44
N ALA A 205 8.62 -0.14 -9.15
CA ALA A 205 7.18 -0.03 -8.91
C ALA A 205 6.44 -0.07 -10.26
N VAL A 206 5.54 -1.04 -10.43
CA VAL A 206 4.79 -1.26 -11.67
C VAL A 206 3.38 -0.69 -11.62
N ALA A 207 2.79 -0.59 -10.42
CA ALA A 207 1.46 -0.05 -10.19
C ALA A 207 1.31 0.50 -8.75
N ILE A 208 0.20 1.18 -8.49
CA ILE A 208 -0.22 1.62 -7.15
C ILE A 208 -1.56 0.95 -6.82
N ALA A 209 -1.66 0.28 -5.67
CA ALA A 209 -2.90 -0.32 -5.22
C ALA A 209 -3.94 0.76 -4.88
N THR A 210 -5.15 0.66 -5.44
CA THR A 210 -6.22 1.62 -5.21
C THR A 210 -7.55 0.98 -4.85
N TRP A 211 -7.67 -0.32 -5.03
CA TRP A 211 -8.87 -1.07 -4.72
C TRP A 211 -8.56 -2.53 -4.38
N ALA A 212 -9.37 -3.10 -3.49
CA ALA A 212 -9.27 -4.49 -3.09
C ALA A 212 -10.65 -5.10 -2.91
N GLN A 213 -10.73 -6.42 -3.08
CA GLN A 213 -11.92 -7.21 -2.83
C GLN A 213 -11.55 -8.53 -2.15
N ALA A 214 -12.41 -9.03 -1.28
CA ALA A 214 -12.28 -10.38 -0.74
C ALA A 214 -12.50 -11.44 -1.84
N PRO A 215 -11.96 -12.66 -1.68
CA PRO A 215 -12.20 -13.76 -2.61
C PRO A 215 -13.69 -14.05 -2.81
N HIS A 216 -14.50 -13.88 -1.75
CA HIS A 216 -15.95 -14.09 -1.74
C HIS A 216 -16.64 -12.95 -1.00
N GLY A 217 -17.49 -12.20 -1.70
CA GLY A 217 -18.33 -11.18 -1.11
C GLY A 217 -17.64 -9.84 -0.84
N ARG A 218 -17.92 -9.22 0.32
CA ARG A 218 -17.37 -7.93 0.74
C ARG A 218 -16.09 -8.13 1.55
N GLY A 219 -15.18 -7.14 1.49
CA GLY A 219 -13.94 -7.11 2.25
C GLY A 219 -12.71 -7.05 1.36
N CYS A 220 -11.58 -7.47 1.86
CA CYS A 220 -10.27 -7.33 1.25
C CYS A 220 -9.45 -8.64 1.28
N GLY A 221 -8.18 -8.59 0.81
CA GLY A 221 -7.27 -9.74 0.86
C GLY A 221 -7.48 -10.79 -0.24
N GLY A 222 -8.25 -10.48 -1.27
CA GLY A 222 -8.42 -11.33 -2.45
C GLY A 222 -7.82 -10.67 -3.69
N LEU A 223 -8.64 -10.00 -4.48
CA LEU A 223 -8.18 -9.27 -5.65
C LEU A 223 -7.65 -7.89 -5.25
N THR A 224 -6.47 -7.54 -5.72
CA THR A 224 -5.85 -6.22 -5.61
C THR A 224 -5.83 -5.58 -7.00
N GLN A 225 -6.24 -4.31 -7.11
CA GLN A 225 -6.29 -3.58 -8.36
C GLN A 225 -5.61 -2.22 -8.21
N GLY A 226 -5.02 -1.73 -9.29
CA GLY A 226 -4.50 -0.37 -9.33
C GLY A 226 -4.00 0.07 -10.71
N PRO A 227 -3.82 1.38 -10.92
CA PRO A 227 -3.28 1.93 -12.17
C PRO A 227 -1.83 1.50 -12.41
N LEU A 228 -1.53 1.10 -13.65
CA LEU A 228 -0.17 0.86 -14.12
C LEU A 228 0.60 2.18 -14.21
N LEU A 229 1.86 2.19 -13.77
CA LEU A 229 2.67 3.40 -13.72
C LEU A 229 3.37 3.73 -15.05
N ALA A 230 3.70 2.72 -15.87
CA ALA A 230 4.40 2.95 -17.13
C ALA A 230 3.69 3.97 -18.06
N PRO A 231 2.37 3.85 -18.33
CA PRO A 231 1.67 4.85 -19.15
C PRO A 231 1.50 6.20 -18.47
N LEU A 232 1.65 6.29 -17.15
CA LEU A 232 1.45 7.49 -16.34
C LEU A 232 2.77 8.21 -15.99
N LYS A 233 3.91 7.61 -16.33
CA LYS A 233 5.25 8.11 -15.95
C LYS A 233 5.47 9.57 -16.37
N GLY A 234 5.07 9.95 -17.58
CA GLY A 234 5.22 11.33 -18.07
C GLY A 234 4.44 12.33 -17.21
N TRP A 235 3.20 12.02 -16.82
CA TRP A 235 2.40 12.85 -15.93
C TRP A 235 3.00 12.91 -14.52
N ILE A 236 3.51 11.79 -14.00
CA ILE A 236 4.15 11.73 -12.68
C ILE A 236 5.37 12.65 -12.66
N GLU A 237 6.28 12.50 -13.61
CA GLU A 237 7.52 13.31 -13.69
C GLU A 237 7.23 14.80 -13.88
N GLU A 238 6.27 15.17 -14.73
CA GLU A 238 5.87 16.56 -14.92
C GLU A 238 5.27 17.15 -13.63
N THR A 239 4.38 16.40 -12.97
CA THR A 239 3.76 16.85 -11.72
C THR A 239 4.77 16.96 -10.60
N GLN A 240 5.75 16.04 -10.53
CA GLN A 240 6.86 16.11 -9.58
C GLN A 240 7.70 17.36 -9.78
N ARG A 241 8.06 17.72 -11.04
CA ARG A 241 8.77 18.98 -11.33
C ARG A 241 7.97 20.21 -10.90
N ARG A 242 6.66 20.24 -11.17
CA ARG A 242 5.76 21.34 -10.76
C ARG A 242 5.69 21.50 -9.23
N LEU A 243 5.67 20.42 -8.50
CA LEU A 243 5.71 20.44 -7.03
C LEU A 243 7.09 20.84 -6.52
N GLY A 244 8.19 20.44 -7.18
CA GLY A 244 9.57 20.73 -6.80
C GLY A 244 10.00 22.18 -7.03
N GLY A 245 9.44 22.86 -8.01
CA GLY A 245 9.77 24.23 -8.43
C GLY A 245 9.07 25.34 -7.64
N ARG A 246 8.43 25.02 -6.51
CA ARG A 246 7.80 26.01 -5.62
C ARG A 246 8.68 26.35 -4.45
#